data_8d7898b45e77015e325d857bce80d02c
#
_entry.id   8d7898b45e77015e325d857bce80d02c
#
_cell.length_a   1.000
_cell.length_b   1.000
_cell.length_c   1.000
_cell.angle_alpha   90.00
_cell.angle_beta   90.00
_cell.angle_gamma   90.00
#
_symmetry.space_group_name_H-M   'P 1'
#
loop_
_entity.id
_entity.type
_entity.pdbx_description
1 polymer ?
#
loop_
_entity_poly.entity_id
_entity_poly.type
_entity_poly.pdbx_seq_one_letter_code
_entity_poly.pdbx_strand_id
1 'polypeptide(L)'
;MELNTLLQYKPYSTARTEKRALYAGLLTELTQFHREHCPEYGRLLDALGCPAHMECTVESAPMLPVSLFKELELRSIPEGEVFKTITSSGTTGQRVSRIFLDGATSACQQQALCQIMSDFLGERRLPFLVLDSRQVLRNRAMFSARGAGILGFSIFGTRPCYALDEHMELDLDGVRAFLEEHQGETIFLFGFTFMIWKHVVRALEERGERLDIPNGILVHGGGWKKLAGEAVSPGEFKARVAAATGVERVSNYYGMAEQTGCIYMECPQGHLHASLWSDIVVRRGRDYRPCEPGEEGVLQVLSPLPRSYPGHSLLTEDLGVLLGEDDCPCGRKGKYFKVTGGGPRGRGEGVQRYL
;
A
#
# COMPACT_ATOMS: atom_id res chain seq x y z
N MET A 1 0.86 25.52 0.62
CA MET A 1 1.89 25.03 1.60
C MET A 1 2.79 24.09 0.84
N GLU A 2 4.11 24.25 0.95
CA GLU A 2 5.04 23.37 0.24
C GLU A 2 4.95 21.93 0.76
N LEU A 3 5.07 20.95 -0.14
CA LEU A 3 5.04 19.52 0.18
C LEU A 3 6.04 19.13 1.27
N ASN A 4 7.22 19.78 1.27
CA ASN A 4 8.26 19.58 2.28
C ASN A 4 7.80 19.92 3.70
N THR A 5 6.88 20.87 3.86
CA THR A 5 6.30 21.23 5.18
C THR A 5 5.38 20.10 5.67
N LEU A 6 4.65 19.43 4.77
CA LEU A 6 3.80 18.29 5.13
C LEU A 6 4.60 17.12 5.69
N LEU A 7 5.82 16.91 5.20
CA LEU A 7 6.67 15.81 5.64
C LEU A 7 7.27 16.01 7.05
N GLN A 8 7.01 17.14 7.71
CA GLN A 8 7.39 17.40 9.10
C GLN A 8 6.31 17.01 10.12
N TYR A 9 5.09 16.75 9.66
CA TYR A 9 3.97 16.34 10.51
C TYR A 9 4.01 14.85 10.83
N LYS A 10 3.45 14.47 11.99
CA LYS A 10 3.22 13.06 12.30
C LYS A 10 2.11 12.49 11.41
N PRO A 11 2.22 11.23 10.96
CA PRO A 11 1.33 10.66 9.93
C PRO A 11 -0.15 10.66 10.30
N TYR A 12 -0.50 10.58 11.57
CA TYR A 12 -1.87 10.40 12.04
C TYR A 12 -2.29 11.43 13.10
N SER A 13 -1.75 12.66 13.03
CA SER A 13 -2.02 13.72 14.01
C SER A 13 -3.01 14.77 13.56
N THR A 14 -3.27 14.87 12.25
CA THR A 14 -4.07 15.96 11.66
C THR A 14 -5.53 15.58 11.60
N ALA A 15 -6.39 16.41 12.23
CA ALA A 15 -7.83 16.20 12.25
C ALA A 15 -8.48 16.55 10.89
N ARG A 16 -9.68 16.03 10.67
CA ARG A 16 -10.50 16.15 9.45
C ARG A 16 -10.54 17.57 8.87
N THR A 17 -10.87 18.57 9.68
CA THR A 17 -11.05 19.95 9.19
C THR A 17 -9.76 20.51 8.60
N GLU A 18 -8.66 20.35 9.30
CA GLU A 18 -7.34 20.80 8.85
C GLU A 18 -6.89 20.06 7.62
N LYS A 19 -7.01 18.72 7.62
CA LYS A 19 -6.64 17.87 6.48
C LYS A 19 -7.43 18.19 5.22
N ARG A 20 -8.75 18.43 5.34
CA ARG A 20 -9.61 18.79 4.20
C ARG A 20 -9.22 20.13 3.57
N ALA A 21 -8.96 21.15 4.41
CA ALA A 21 -8.51 22.45 3.92
C ALA A 21 -7.18 22.35 3.15
N LEU A 22 -6.26 21.54 3.68
CA LEU A 22 -4.97 21.26 3.06
C LEU A 22 -5.12 20.54 1.72
N TYR A 23 -5.93 19.47 1.68
CA TYR A 23 -6.12 18.67 0.49
C TYR A 23 -6.81 19.44 -0.64
N ALA A 24 -7.74 20.35 -0.33
CA ALA A 24 -8.40 21.17 -1.34
C ALA A 24 -7.38 21.94 -2.19
N GLY A 25 -6.42 22.63 -1.55
CA GLY A 25 -5.37 23.35 -2.25
C GLY A 25 -4.44 22.43 -3.05
N LEU A 26 -3.95 21.35 -2.41
CA LEU A 26 -3.00 20.43 -3.04
C LEU A 26 -3.60 19.65 -4.22
N LEU A 27 -4.84 19.16 -4.09
CA LEU A 27 -5.50 18.43 -5.17
C LEU A 27 -5.83 19.35 -6.35
N THR A 28 -6.22 20.60 -6.08
CA THR A 28 -6.44 21.62 -7.12
C THR A 28 -5.14 21.89 -7.89
N GLU A 29 -4.05 22.17 -7.17
CA GLU A 29 -2.72 22.39 -7.76
C GLU A 29 -2.25 21.21 -8.60
N LEU A 30 -2.33 19.99 -8.06
CA LEU A 30 -1.89 18.79 -8.76
C LEU A 30 -2.74 18.48 -9.99
N THR A 31 -4.06 18.63 -9.90
CA THR A 31 -4.96 18.42 -11.03
C THR A 31 -4.62 19.37 -12.18
N GLN A 32 -4.41 20.65 -11.87
CA GLN A 32 -4.01 21.65 -12.86
C GLN A 32 -2.62 21.34 -13.44
N PHE A 33 -1.64 21.06 -12.57
CA PHE A 33 -0.29 20.73 -12.97
C PHE A 33 -0.23 19.53 -13.92
N HIS A 34 -0.90 18.45 -13.57
CA HIS A 34 -0.91 17.26 -14.42
C HIS A 34 -1.70 17.47 -15.72
N ARG A 35 -2.74 18.30 -15.71
CA ARG A 35 -3.46 18.68 -16.94
C ARG A 35 -2.55 19.35 -17.94
N GLU A 36 -1.66 20.23 -17.47
CA GLU A 36 -0.75 21.00 -18.30
C GLU A 36 0.48 20.20 -18.76
N HIS A 37 0.95 19.24 -17.93
CA HIS A 37 2.21 18.54 -18.15
C HIS A 37 2.06 17.07 -18.58
N CYS A 38 0.85 16.49 -18.53
CA CYS A 38 0.55 15.15 -19.03
C CYS A 38 -0.59 15.21 -20.06
N PRO A 39 -0.27 15.20 -21.36
CA PRO A 39 -1.28 15.34 -22.41
C PRO A 39 -2.39 14.27 -22.34
N GLU A 40 -2.05 13.06 -21.98
CA GLU A 40 -3.00 11.95 -21.80
C GLU A 40 -4.01 12.26 -20.71
N TYR A 41 -3.54 12.78 -19.57
CA TYR A 41 -4.41 13.18 -18.47
C TYR A 41 -5.27 14.40 -18.83
N GLY A 42 -4.70 15.39 -19.51
CA GLY A 42 -5.44 16.54 -20.03
C GLY A 42 -6.61 16.14 -20.92
N ARG A 43 -6.37 15.25 -21.91
CA ARG A 43 -7.42 14.70 -22.79
C ARG A 43 -8.51 13.96 -22.03
N LEU A 44 -8.14 13.19 -21.00
CA LEU A 44 -9.11 12.52 -20.13
C LEU A 44 -10.00 13.51 -19.40
N LEU A 45 -9.44 14.56 -18.81
CA LEU A 45 -10.23 15.58 -18.12
C LEU A 45 -11.17 16.31 -19.08
N ASP A 46 -10.73 16.59 -20.31
CA ASP A 46 -11.58 17.20 -21.35
C ASP A 46 -12.74 16.27 -21.75
N ALA A 47 -12.47 14.99 -21.94
CA ALA A 47 -13.48 13.98 -22.25
C ALA A 47 -14.50 13.79 -21.10
N LEU A 48 -14.08 13.97 -19.84
CA LEU A 48 -14.96 13.96 -18.66
C LEU A 48 -15.71 15.28 -18.47
N GLY A 49 -15.49 16.28 -19.32
CA GLY A 49 -16.12 17.60 -19.20
C GLY A 49 -15.61 18.41 -18.00
N CYS A 50 -14.44 18.11 -17.48
CA CYS A 50 -13.85 18.86 -16.36
C CYS A 50 -13.45 20.28 -16.82
N PRO A 51 -13.86 21.35 -16.10
CA PRO A 51 -13.47 22.73 -16.44
C PRO A 51 -11.94 22.88 -16.48
N ALA A 52 -11.46 23.84 -17.31
CA ALA A 52 -10.03 24.13 -17.40
C ALA A 52 -9.43 24.55 -16.05
N HIS A 53 -10.21 25.28 -15.26
CA HIS A 53 -9.89 25.63 -13.88
C HIS A 53 -11.00 25.08 -13.00
N MET A 54 -10.66 24.14 -12.12
CA MET A 54 -11.60 23.56 -11.16
C MET A 54 -10.97 23.53 -9.77
N GLU A 55 -11.78 23.87 -8.79
CA GLU A 55 -11.41 23.64 -7.39
C GLU A 55 -11.73 22.20 -7.03
N CYS A 56 -10.76 21.50 -6.46
CA CYS A 56 -10.88 20.11 -6.06
C CYS A 56 -11.03 19.99 -4.55
N THR A 57 -11.91 19.12 -4.12
CA THR A 57 -11.95 18.57 -2.76
C THR A 57 -11.59 17.09 -2.81
N VAL A 58 -11.48 16.45 -1.66
CA VAL A 58 -11.29 14.98 -1.59
C VAL A 58 -12.41 14.25 -2.35
N GLU A 59 -13.65 14.76 -2.25
CA GLU A 59 -14.81 14.15 -2.87
C GLU A 59 -14.99 14.51 -4.35
N SER A 60 -14.52 15.70 -4.80
CA SER A 60 -14.72 16.19 -6.17
C SER A 60 -13.51 16.02 -7.09
N ALA A 61 -12.34 15.64 -6.56
CA ALA A 61 -11.15 15.40 -7.38
C ALA A 61 -11.43 14.38 -8.49
N PRO A 62 -11.04 14.68 -9.76
CA PRO A 62 -11.21 13.77 -10.86
C PRO A 62 -10.57 12.41 -10.57
N MET A 63 -11.26 11.33 -10.88
CA MET A 63 -10.81 9.97 -10.61
C MET A 63 -10.16 9.39 -11.86
N LEU A 64 -8.88 9.04 -11.78
CA LEU A 64 -8.16 8.32 -12.82
C LEU A 64 -8.28 6.81 -12.56
N PRO A 65 -8.92 6.03 -13.43
CA PRO A 65 -8.93 4.57 -13.29
C PRO A 65 -7.51 4.01 -13.28
N VAL A 66 -7.17 3.23 -12.26
CA VAL A 66 -5.81 2.68 -12.08
C VAL A 66 -5.35 1.82 -13.26
N SER A 67 -6.29 1.16 -13.95
CA SER A 67 -6.01 0.36 -15.15
C SER A 67 -5.36 1.14 -16.28
N LEU A 68 -5.57 2.47 -16.37
CA LEU A 68 -4.99 3.31 -17.41
C LEU A 68 -3.46 3.42 -17.34
N PHE A 69 -2.85 3.17 -16.20
CA PHE A 69 -1.37 3.07 -16.08
C PHE A 69 -0.78 1.87 -16.84
N LYS A 70 -1.60 0.90 -17.21
CA LYS A 70 -1.21 -0.22 -18.07
C LYS A 70 -1.30 0.11 -19.56
N GLU A 71 -2.16 1.05 -19.92
CA GLU A 71 -2.51 1.38 -21.31
C GLU A 71 -1.81 2.64 -21.80
N LEU A 72 -1.63 3.63 -20.93
CA LEU A 72 -1.11 4.96 -21.25
C LEU A 72 0.23 5.20 -20.57
N GLU A 73 1.03 6.06 -21.19
CA GLU A 73 2.25 6.60 -20.59
C GLU A 73 1.89 7.89 -19.82
N LEU A 74 1.49 7.72 -18.57
CA LEU A 74 1.08 8.81 -17.69
C LEU A 74 2.31 9.41 -16.99
N ARG A 75 2.86 10.46 -17.57
CA ARG A 75 4.07 11.13 -17.11
C ARG A 75 3.91 12.65 -17.24
N SER A 76 4.21 13.38 -16.15
CA SER A 76 4.11 14.85 -16.08
C SER A 76 5.47 15.54 -16.01
N ILE A 77 6.53 14.83 -16.37
CA ILE A 77 7.92 15.30 -16.42
C ILE A 77 8.54 14.91 -17.76
N PRO A 78 9.55 15.64 -18.25
CA PRO A 78 10.34 15.24 -19.42
C PRO A 78 11.00 13.86 -19.21
N GLU A 79 11.23 13.12 -20.30
CA GLU A 79 11.86 11.79 -20.22
C GLU A 79 13.24 11.82 -19.58
N GLY A 80 14.02 12.86 -19.86
CA GLY A 80 15.37 13.03 -19.29
C GLY A 80 15.40 13.29 -17.78
N GLU A 81 14.25 13.60 -17.15
CA GLU A 81 14.13 13.78 -15.70
C GLU A 81 13.66 12.53 -14.98
N VAL A 82 13.37 11.44 -15.69
CA VAL A 82 12.97 10.17 -15.08
C VAL A 82 14.16 9.55 -14.36
N PHE A 83 14.13 9.60 -13.06
CA PHE A 83 15.12 8.97 -12.17
C PHE A 83 14.89 7.46 -12.04
N LYS A 84 13.63 7.03 -11.98
CA LYS A 84 13.25 5.64 -11.75
C LYS A 84 11.88 5.32 -12.35
N THR A 85 11.75 4.13 -12.93
CA THR A 85 10.45 3.59 -13.33
C THR A 85 10.08 2.42 -12.42
N ILE A 86 8.91 2.49 -11.79
CA ILE A 86 8.32 1.41 -11.02
C ILE A 86 7.27 0.71 -11.89
N THR A 87 7.21 -0.61 -11.80
CA THR A 87 6.19 -1.42 -12.47
C THR A 87 5.33 -2.15 -11.46
N SER A 88 4.02 -2.25 -11.75
CA SER A 88 3.14 -3.11 -10.96
C SER A 88 3.45 -4.60 -11.22
N SER A 89 3.00 -5.48 -10.30
CA SER A 89 3.10 -6.93 -10.51
C SER A 89 2.13 -7.37 -11.60
N GLY A 90 2.63 -7.71 -12.78
CA GLY A 90 1.86 -8.40 -13.82
C GLY A 90 1.88 -9.91 -13.61
N THR A 91 0.77 -10.60 -13.87
CA THR A 91 0.80 -12.03 -14.18
C THR A 91 1.41 -12.22 -15.57
N THR A 92 2.12 -13.33 -15.81
CA THR A 92 2.81 -13.62 -17.08
C THR A 92 1.90 -13.35 -18.28
N GLY A 93 2.33 -12.43 -19.16
CA GLY A 93 1.58 -12.05 -20.37
C GLY A 93 0.61 -10.86 -20.24
N GLN A 94 0.45 -10.24 -19.07
CA GLN A 94 -0.36 -9.02 -18.91
C GLN A 94 0.52 -7.76 -18.96
N ARG A 95 -0.03 -6.67 -19.53
CA ARG A 95 0.59 -5.34 -19.44
C ARG A 95 0.68 -4.92 -17.98
N VAL A 96 1.83 -4.38 -17.59
CA VAL A 96 2.10 -3.86 -16.25
C VAL A 96 1.93 -2.35 -16.23
N SER A 97 1.46 -1.77 -15.13
CA SER A 97 1.50 -0.33 -14.92
C SER A 97 2.95 0.16 -14.92
N ARG A 98 3.19 1.32 -15.50
CA ARG A 98 4.49 2.00 -15.48
C ARG A 98 4.34 3.36 -14.81
N ILE A 99 5.10 3.55 -13.75
CA ILE A 99 5.09 4.78 -12.94
C ILE A 99 6.46 5.43 -13.05
N PHE A 100 6.50 6.64 -13.59
CA PHE A 100 7.71 7.40 -13.85
C PHE A 100 7.98 8.38 -12.72
N LEU A 101 9.07 8.23 -12.02
CA LEU A 101 9.44 9.05 -10.87
C LEU A 101 10.65 9.91 -11.20
N ASP A 102 10.58 11.19 -10.87
CA ASP A 102 11.76 12.02 -10.67
C ASP A 102 12.37 11.81 -9.29
N GLY A 103 13.54 12.39 -9.06
CA GLY A 103 14.24 12.26 -7.78
C GLY A 103 13.47 12.87 -6.61
N ALA A 104 12.80 14.00 -6.82
CA ALA A 104 12.05 14.72 -5.79
C ALA A 104 10.80 13.93 -5.36
N THR A 105 9.98 13.47 -6.30
CA THR A 105 8.81 12.64 -6.00
C THR A 105 9.21 11.34 -5.31
N SER A 106 10.28 10.68 -5.79
CA SER A 106 10.80 9.45 -5.17
C SER A 106 11.24 9.67 -3.72
N ALA A 107 11.94 10.76 -3.45
CA ALA A 107 12.40 11.11 -2.10
C ALA A 107 11.22 11.42 -1.16
N CYS A 108 10.24 12.22 -1.61
CA CYS A 108 9.04 12.53 -0.82
C CYS A 108 8.23 11.27 -0.49
N GLN A 109 8.03 10.38 -1.47
CA GLN A 109 7.34 9.11 -1.26
C GLN A 109 8.07 8.22 -0.25
N GLN A 110 9.39 8.15 -0.34
CA GLN A 110 10.19 7.39 0.62
C GLN A 110 10.12 7.98 2.02
N GLN A 111 10.19 9.31 2.15
CA GLN A 111 10.10 9.99 3.44
C GLN A 111 8.73 9.78 4.09
N ALA A 112 7.63 9.88 3.33
CA ALA A 112 6.29 9.58 3.83
C ALA A 112 6.17 8.13 4.32
N LEU A 113 6.70 7.16 3.55
CA LEU A 113 6.76 5.76 3.96
C LEU A 113 7.54 5.58 5.28
N CYS A 114 8.70 6.25 5.41
CA CYS A 114 9.49 6.20 6.65
C CYS A 114 8.71 6.73 7.83
N GLN A 115 8.02 7.86 7.69
CA GLN A 115 7.20 8.44 8.75
C GLN A 115 6.04 7.51 9.15
N ILE A 116 5.33 6.94 8.18
CA ILE A 116 4.25 5.98 8.44
C ILE A 116 4.78 4.78 9.21
N MET A 117 5.87 4.19 8.75
CA MET A 117 6.43 2.99 9.37
C MET A 117 7.04 3.26 10.74
N SER A 118 7.61 4.43 10.99
CA SER A 118 8.15 4.80 12.31
C SER A 118 7.07 4.83 13.40
N ASP A 119 5.80 5.10 13.04
CA ASP A 119 4.67 5.02 14.00
C ASP A 119 4.35 3.58 14.45
N PHE A 120 4.81 2.57 13.70
CA PHE A 120 4.60 1.15 13.99
C PHE A 120 5.86 0.42 14.48
N LEU A 121 7.03 0.76 13.91
CA LEU A 121 8.30 0.08 14.20
C LEU A 121 9.20 0.86 15.17
N GLY A 122 8.92 2.17 15.37
CA GLY A 122 9.85 3.10 16.02
C GLY A 122 10.86 3.67 15.01
N GLU A 123 11.79 4.49 15.50
CA GLU A 123 12.72 5.26 14.66
C GLU A 123 13.99 4.48 14.28
N ARG A 124 14.25 3.35 14.96
CA ARG A 124 15.48 2.57 14.76
C ARG A 124 15.23 1.45 13.74
N ARG A 125 16.26 1.16 12.96
CA ARG A 125 16.27 -0.05 12.14
C ARG A 125 16.38 -1.29 13.05
N LEU A 126 15.59 -2.30 12.78
CA LEU A 126 15.47 -3.51 13.59
C LEU A 126 16.12 -4.72 12.89
N PRO A 127 16.58 -5.75 13.63
CA PRO A 127 16.88 -7.05 13.04
C PRO A 127 15.70 -7.51 12.17
N PHE A 128 15.98 -8.01 10.95
CA PHE A 128 14.95 -8.17 9.93
C PHE A 128 14.77 -9.62 9.49
N LEU A 129 13.63 -10.22 9.82
CA LEU A 129 13.24 -11.56 9.37
C LEU A 129 12.28 -11.44 8.18
N VAL A 130 12.76 -11.79 7.00
CA VAL A 130 11.96 -11.83 5.77
C VAL A 130 11.30 -13.20 5.65
N LEU A 131 9.95 -13.23 5.71
CA LEU A 131 9.16 -14.47 5.60
C LEU A 131 8.97 -14.86 4.13
N ASP A 132 10.09 -15.03 3.43
CA ASP A 132 10.21 -15.38 2.03
C ASP A 132 11.60 -15.97 1.74
N SER A 133 11.87 -16.36 0.48
CA SER A 133 13.18 -16.83 0.02
C SER A 133 13.99 -15.69 -0.60
N ARG A 134 15.31 -15.70 -0.39
CA ARG A 134 16.26 -14.77 -1.03
C ARG A 134 16.24 -14.86 -2.56
N GLN A 135 15.80 -15.97 -3.13
CA GLN A 135 15.69 -16.18 -4.57
C GLN A 135 14.76 -15.18 -5.27
N VAL A 136 13.74 -14.66 -4.55
CA VAL A 136 12.82 -13.64 -5.10
C VAL A 136 13.53 -12.37 -5.56
N LEU A 137 14.71 -12.05 -4.99
CA LEU A 137 15.52 -10.90 -5.36
C LEU A 137 16.53 -11.19 -6.48
N ARG A 138 16.91 -12.45 -6.66
CA ARG A 138 17.92 -12.85 -7.65
C ARG A 138 17.33 -13.06 -9.04
N ASN A 139 16.11 -13.54 -9.13
CA ASN A 139 15.47 -13.86 -10.39
C ASN A 139 14.66 -12.66 -10.91
N ARG A 140 15.22 -11.94 -11.92
CA ARG A 140 14.54 -10.78 -12.53
C ARG A 140 13.18 -11.14 -13.15
N ALA A 141 12.99 -12.36 -13.64
CA ALA A 141 11.70 -12.82 -14.16
C ALA A 141 10.66 -13.06 -13.03
N MET A 142 11.13 -13.29 -11.80
CA MET A 142 10.31 -13.42 -10.59
C MET A 142 10.31 -12.13 -9.74
N PHE A 143 10.93 -11.05 -10.21
CA PHE A 143 10.90 -9.73 -9.55
C PHE A 143 9.47 -9.18 -9.61
N SER A 144 8.66 -9.78 -8.80
CA SER A 144 7.22 -9.56 -8.63
C SER A 144 7.02 -8.51 -7.54
N ALA A 145 5.75 -8.18 -7.23
CA ALA A 145 5.38 -7.39 -6.06
C ALA A 145 6.08 -7.85 -4.77
N ARG A 146 6.41 -9.15 -4.64
CA ARG A 146 7.14 -9.71 -3.49
C ARG A 146 8.54 -9.11 -3.38
N GLY A 147 9.34 -9.17 -4.45
CA GLY A 147 10.68 -8.60 -4.46
C GLY A 147 10.67 -7.10 -4.22
N ALA A 148 9.76 -6.37 -4.88
CA ALA A 148 9.61 -4.93 -4.69
C ALA A 148 9.21 -4.57 -3.24
N GLY A 149 8.27 -5.33 -2.64
CA GLY A 149 7.87 -5.18 -1.25
C GLY A 149 9.03 -5.43 -0.28
N ILE A 150 9.74 -6.55 -0.41
CA ILE A 150 10.89 -6.88 0.43
C ILE A 150 11.97 -5.79 0.35
N LEU A 151 12.31 -5.31 -0.85
CA LEU A 151 13.27 -4.21 -1.02
C LEU A 151 12.76 -2.89 -0.42
N GLY A 152 11.49 -2.57 -0.61
CA GLY A 152 10.87 -1.37 -0.05
C GLY A 152 10.92 -1.34 1.48
N PHE A 153 10.63 -2.48 2.12
CA PHE A 153 10.65 -2.59 3.58
C PHE A 153 12.05 -2.87 4.17
N SER A 154 13.03 -3.25 3.36
CA SER A 154 14.40 -3.50 3.83
C SER A 154 15.10 -2.27 4.42
N ILE A 155 14.63 -1.06 4.08
CA ILE A 155 15.16 0.19 4.66
C ILE A 155 14.92 0.30 6.18
N PHE A 156 13.92 -0.42 6.71
CA PHE A 156 13.59 -0.48 8.14
C PHE A 156 14.34 -1.60 8.88
N GLY A 157 15.01 -2.46 8.13
CA GLY A 157 15.69 -3.64 8.66
C GLY A 157 17.21 -3.54 8.65
N THR A 158 17.85 -4.33 9.51
CA THR A 158 19.29 -4.60 9.49
C THR A 158 19.50 -6.09 9.39
N ARG A 159 20.63 -6.54 8.78
CA ARG A 159 21.05 -7.96 8.75
C ARG A 159 19.89 -8.91 8.36
N PRO A 160 19.32 -8.81 7.14
CA PRO A 160 18.14 -9.59 6.77
C PRO A 160 18.43 -11.09 6.79
N CYS A 161 17.65 -11.82 7.59
CA CYS A 161 17.52 -13.28 7.54
C CYS A 161 16.30 -13.63 6.70
N TYR A 162 16.41 -14.65 5.85
CA TYR A 162 15.30 -15.15 5.02
C TYR A 162 14.83 -16.48 5.59
N ALA A 163 13.54 -16.55 5.92
CA ALA A 163 12.96 -17.72 6.57
C ALA A 163 12.81 -18.93 5.66
N LEU A 164 12.86 -18.73 4.33
CA LEU A 164 12.72 -19.83 3.37
C LEU A 164 14.01 -20.01 2.57
N ASP A 165 14.35 -21.25 2.33
CA ASP A 165 15.47 -21.66 1.49
C ASP A 165 15.20 -21.45 -0.03
N GLU A 166 16.08 -21.99 -0.88
CA GLU A 166 15.94 -21.90 -2.34
C GLU A 166 14.81 -22.78 -2.89
N HIS A 167 14.35 -23.78 -2.15
CA HIS A 167 13.25 -24.67 -2.48
C HIS A 167 11.90 -24.21 -1.92
N MET A 168 11.87 -23.01 -1.29
CA MET A 168 10.69 -22.44 -0.60
C MET A 168 10.27 -23.26 0.63
N GLU A 169 11.21 -23.99 1.24
CA GLU A 169 10.99 -24.69 2.51
C GLU A 169 11.47 -23.83 3.68
N LEU A 170 10.83 -24.01 4.83
CA LEU A 170 11.17 -23.28 6.05
C LEU A 170 12.53 -23.74 6.59
N ASP A 171 13.51 -22.83 6.57
CA ASP A 171 14.85 -22.98 7.18
C ASP A 171 14.76 -22.70 8.69
N LEU A 172 14.26 -23.69 9.43
CA LEU A 172 14.01 -23.54 10.85
C LEU A 172 15.30 -23.34 11.65
N ASP A 173 16.39 -23.98 11.26
CA ASP A 173 17.69 -23.87 11.94
C ASP A 173 18.31 -22.49 11.72
N GLY A 174 18.28 -21.97 10.48
CA GLY A 174 18.73 -20.62 10.17
C GLY A 174 17.90 -19.55 10.88
N VAL A 175 16.57 -19.72 10.97
CA VAL A 175 15.70 -18.80 11.73
C VAL A 175 16.01 -18.86 13.22
N ARG A 176 16.19 -20.04 13.81
CA ARG A 176 16.55 -20.18 15.24
C ARG A 176 17.90 -19.54 15.56
N ALA A 177 18.91 -19.76 14.73
CA ALA A 177 20.21 -19.12 14.91
C ALA A 177 20.12 -17.60 14.87
N PHE A 178 19.33 -17.04 13.94
CA PHE A 178 19.05 -15.60 13.89
C PHE A 178 18.34 -15.11 15.15
N LEU A 179 17.38 -15.85 15.69
CA LEU A 179 16.66 -15.45 16.91
C LEU A 179 17.56 -15.50 18.14
N GLU A 180 18.50 -16.45 18.22
CA GLU A 180 19.50 -16.54 19.27
C GLU A 180 20.48 -15.35 19.23
N GLU A 181 20.94 -14.97 18.01
CA GLU A 181 21.82 -13.79 17.82
C GLU A 181 21.15 -12.49 18.29
N HIS A 182 19.82 -12.40 18.15
CA HIS A 182 19.03 -11.20 18.45
C HIS A 182 18.12 -11.37 19.69
N GLN A 183 18.53 -12.21 20.62
CA GLN A 183 17.74 -12.47 21.83
C GLN A 183 17.48 -11.19 22.63
N GLY A 184 16.21 -10.93 22.97
CA GLY A 184 15.79 -9.74 23.71
C GLY A 184 15.61 -8.47 22.87
N GLU A 185 16.01 -8.47 21.60
CA GLU A 185 15.77 -7.37 20.70
C GLU A 185 14.34 -7.41 20.12
N THR A 186 13.84 -6.26 19.68
CA THR A 186 12.64 -6.20 18.85
C THR A 186 12.99 -6.62 17.44
N ILE A 187 12.26 -7.58 16.88
CA ILE A 187 12.50 -8.10 15.53
C ILE A 187 11.40 -7.62 14.59
N PHE A 188 11.79 -7.04 13.46
CA PHE A 188 10.89 -6.70 12.37
C PHE A 188 10.71 -7.91 11.45
N LEU A 189 9.46 -8.36 11.27
CA LEU A 189 9.10 -9.43 10.35
C LEU A 189 8.30 -8.83 9.18
N PHE A 190 8.63 -9.25 7.96
CA PHE A 190 7.89 -8.85 6.77
C PHE A 190 7.63 -10.03 5.83
N GLY A 191 6.42 -10.10 5.28
CA GLY A 191 6.06 -11.08 4.28
C GLY A 191 4.70 -10.84 3.65
N PHE A 192 4.34 -11.64 2.66
CA PHE A 192 3.02 -11.60 2.04
C PHE A 192 2.09 -12.61 2.70
N THR A 193 0.82 -12.25 2.90
CA THR A 193 -0.18 -13.03 3.62
C THR A 193 -0.17 -14.51 3.23
N PHE A 194 -0.25 -14.81 1.91
CA PHE A 194 -0.27 -16.19 1.43
C PHE A 194 1.06 -16.95 1.64
N MET A 195 2.21 -16.22 1.66
CA MET A 195 3.54 -16.80 1.93
C MET A 195 3.67 -17.20 3.39
N ILE A 196 3.30 -16.28 4.28
CA ILE A 196 3.30 -16.51 5.72
C ILE A 196 2.40 -17.68 6.07
N TRP A 197 1.19 -17.70 5.52
CA TRP A 197 0.23 -18.76 5.76
C TRP A 197 0.76 -20.14 5.38
N LYS A 198 1.16 -20.26 4.10
CA LYS A 198 1.54 -21.55 3.54
C LYS A 198 2.90 -22.05 4.04
N HIS A 199 3.91 -21.18 4.02
CA HIS A 199 5.30 -21.60 4.16
C HIS A 199 5.86 -21.38 5.58
N VAL A 200 5.13 -20.65 6.45
CA VAL A 200 5.55 -20.46 7.84
C VAL A 200 4.53 -21.09 8.79
N VAL A 201 3.28 -20.57 8.83
CA VAL A 201 2.29 -21.02 9.80
C VAL A 201 1.98 -22.50 9.61
N ARG A 202 1.54 -22.91 8.42
CA ARG A 202 1.21 -24.32 8.16
C ARG A 202 2.43 -25.23 8.24
N ALA A 203 3.58 -24.79 7.76
CA ALA A 203 4.80 -25.58 7.82
C ALA A 203 5.24 -25.86 9.26
N LEU A 204 5.07 -24.90 10.19
CA LEU A 204 5.32 -25.12 11.62
C LEU A 204 4.30 -26.07 12.24
N GLU A 205 3.02 -25.88 11.93
CA GLU A 205 1.94 -26.74 12.43
C GLU A 205 2.10 -28.21 11.97
N GLU A 206 2.41 -28.43 10.69
CA GLU A 206 2.62 -29.76 10.10
C GLU A 206 3.85 -30.48 10.70
N ARG A 207 4.88 -29.71 11.11
CA ARG A 207 6.07 -30.24 11.77
C ARG A 207 5.88 -30.42 13.30
N GLY A 208 4.79 -29.92 13.87
CA GLY A 208 4.61 -29.85 15.33
C GLY A 208 5.60 -28.93 16.02
N GLU A 209 6.14 -27.93 15.27
CA GLU A 209 7.16 -27.00 15.72
C GLU A 209 6.58 -25.61 15.99
N ARG A 210 7.32 -24.83 16.78
CA ARG A 210 6.96 -23.44 17.09
C ARG A 210 8.22 -22.58 17.15
N LEU A 211 8.08 -21.31 16.74
CA LEU A 211 9.03 -20.26 17.04
C LEU A 211 8.60 -19.50 18.29
N ASP A 212 9.52 -18.78 18.92
CA ASP A 212 9.23 -17.92 20.07
C ASP A 212 9.80 -16.51 19.83
N ILE A 213 8.95 -15.61 19.31
CA ILE A 213 9.33 -14.24 18.92
C ILE A 213 8.38 -13.23 19.63
N PRO A 214 8.38 -13.15 20.97
CA PRO A 214 7.41 -12.33 21.71
C PRO A 214 7.57 -10.84 21.44
N ASN A 215 8.77 -10.38 21.09
CA ASN A 215 9.06 -8.99 20.73
C ASN A 215 8.96 -8.74 19.20
N GLY A 216 8.37 -9.66 18.45
CA GLY A 216 8.19 -9.53 17.01
C GLY A 216 7.15 -8.49 16.61
N ILE A 217 7.43 -7.77 15.53
CA ILE A 217 6.47 -6.90 14.85
C ILE A 217 6.36 -7.38 13.41
N LEU A 218 5.24 -8.00 13.09
CA LEU A 218 4.96 -8.48 11.75
C LEU A 218 4.13 -7.45 10.97
N VAL A 219 4.68 -7.02 9.84
CA VAL A 219 3.95 -6.28 8.81
C VAL A 219 3.75 -7.21 7.62
N HIS A 220 2.52 -7.37 7.19
CA HIS A 220 2.20 -8.19 6.03
C HIS A 220 1.23 -7.48 5.10
N GLY A 221 1.18 -7.91 3.85
CA GLY A 221 0.26 -7.36 2.86
C GLY A 221 -0.04 -8.34 1.75
N GLY A 222 -0.84 -7.88 0.79
CA GLY A 222 -1.31 -8.70 -0.31
C GLY A 222 -2.41 -9.69 0.07
N GLY A 223 -3.11 -10.19 -0.95
CA GLY A 223 -4.22 -11.12 -0.76
C GLY A 223 -3.79 -12.58 -0.77
N TRP A 224 -4.78 -13.44 -0.66
CA TRP A 224 -4.63 -14.91 -0.64
C TRP A 224 -4.24 -15.50 -2.00
N LYS A 225 -4.40 -14.77 -3.10
CA LYS A 225 -4.04 -15.19 -4.47
C LYS A 225 -4.60 -16.58 -4.82
N LYS A 226 -3.71 -17.54 -5.13
CA LYS A 226 -4.10 -18.92 -5.46
C LYS A 226 -4.64 -19.70 -4.25
N LEU A 227 -4.46 -19.20 -3.03
CA LEU A 227 -4.98 -19.78 -1.80
C LEU A 227 -6.33 -19.17 -1.37
N ALA A 228 -7.07 -18.53 -2.27
CA ALA A 228 -8.36 -17.91 -1.94
C ALA A 228 -9.37 -18.90 -1.32
N GLY A 229 -9.30 -20.19 -1.70
CA GLY A 229 -10.11 -21.26 -1.11
C GLY A 229 -9.70 -21.64 0.32
N GLU A 230 -8.51 -21.24 0.77
CA GLU A 230 -7.99 -21.49 2.12
C GLU A 230 -8.01 -20.20 2.97
N ALA A 231 -8.59 -19.11 2.44
CA ALA A 231 -8.61 -17.83 3.09
C ALA A 231 -9.37 -17.91 4.42
N VAL A 232 -8.73 -17.42 5.47
CA VAL A 232 -9.32 -17.30 6.80
C VAL A 232 -9.58 -15.83 7.14
N SER A 233 -10.36 -15.59 8.20
CA SER A 233 -10.60 -14.23 8.68
C SER A 233 -9.28 -13.57 9.17
N PRO A 234 -9.19 -12.23 9.13
CA PRO A 234 -8.01 -11.52 9.68
C PRO A 234 -7.71 -11.89 11.14
N GLY A 235 -8.74 -12.08 11.95
CA GLY A 235 -8.60 -12.50 13.35
C GLY A 235 -8.00 -13.90 13.48
N GLU A 236 -8.49 -14.85 12.68
CA GLU A 236 -7.95 -16.22 12.66
C GLU A 236 -6.51 -16.26 12.16
N PHE A 237 -6.19 -15.48 11.09
CA PHE A 237 -4.81 -15.38 10.61
C PHE A 237 -3.86 -14.90 11.71
N LYS A 238 -4.22 -13.81 12.43
CA LYS A 238 -3.42 -13.28 13.54
C LYS A 238 -3.27 -14.29 14.68
N ALA A 239 -4.36 -14.95 15.07
CA ALA A 239 -4.34 -15.96 16.12
C ALA A 239 -3.42 -17.13 15.79
N ARG A 240 -3.45 -17.63 14.55
CA ARG A 240 -2.58 -18.72 14.12
C ARG A 240 -1.12 -18.29 13.96
N VAL A 241 -0.85 -17.08 13.49
CA VAL A 241 0.50 -16.49 13.52
C VAL A 241 1.03 -16.44 14.93
N ALA A 242 0.26 -15.91 15.90
CA ALA A 242 0.65 -15.82 17.29
C ALA A 242 0.89 -17.23 17.91
N ALA A 243 0.03 -18.19 17.63
CA ALA A 243 0.20 -19.56 18.09
C ALA A 243 1.47 -20.23 17.54
N ALA A 244 1.77 -20.04 16.25
CA ALA A 244 2.91 -20.65 15.59
C ALA A 244 4.25 -19.95 15.89
N THR A 245 4.24 -18.62 16.12
CA THR A 245 5.47 -17.82 16.18
C THR A 245 5.68 -17.00 17.45
N GLY A 246 4.67 -16.89 18.32
CA GLY A 246 4.70 -15.97 19.47
C GLY A 246 4.52 -14.50 19.13
N VAL A 247 4.35 -14.14 17.85
CA VAL A 247 4.20 -12.74 17.41
C VAL A 247 2.76 -12.28 17.58
N GLU A 248 2.53 -11.34 18.52
CA GLU A 248 1.19 -10.76 18.77
C GLU A 248 0.96 -9.45 18.01
N ARG A 249 2.05 -8.71 17.71
CA ARG A 249 1.98 -7.44 16.97
C ARG A 249 1.96 -7.68 15.48
N VAL A 250 0.78 -7.94 14.93
CA VAL A 250 0.55 -8.25 13.51
C VAL A 250 -0.29 -7.15 12.88
N SER A 251 0.25 -6.49 11.87
CA SER A 251 -0.42 -5.42 11.11
C SER A 251 -0.43 -5.74 9.62
N ASN A 252 -1.60 -5.69 9.01
CA ASN A 252 -1.75 -5.70 7.57
C ASN A 252 -1.47 -4.30 7.01
N TYR A 253 -1.09 -4.22 5.73
CA TYR A 253 -1.10 -2.95 5.00
C TYR A 253 -1.78 -3.10 3.64
N TYR A 254 -2.41 -2.02 3.21
CA TYR A 254 -2.93 -1.84 1.87
C TYR A 254 -2.10 -0.76 1.15
N GLY A 255 -1.74 -1.02 -0.10
CA GLY A 255 -0.97 -0.08 -0.92
C GLY A 255 -0.82 -0.58 -2.35
N MET A 256 -0.43 0.31 -3.24
CA MET A 256 -0.27 0.03 -4.66
C MET A 256 0.96 0.72 -5.25
N ALA A 257 1.46 0.21 -6.36
CA ALA A 257 2.61 0.76 -7.06
C ALA A 257 2.33 2.18 -7.60
N GLU A 258 1.09 2.45 -7.96
CA GLU A 258 0.60 3.71 -8.52
C GLU A 258 0.52 4.85 -7.48
N GLN A 259 0.60 4.53 -6.17
CA GLN A 259 0.74 5.49 -5.07
C GLN A 259 1.80 5.02 -4.06
N THR A 260 3.00 4.75 -4.55
CA THR A 260 4.14 4.36 -3.71
C THR A 260 4.36 5.37 -2.58
N GLY A 261 4.72 4.87 -1.38
CA GLY A 261 4.94 5.69 -0.18
C GLY A 261 3.69 5.98 0.63
N CYS A 262 2.50 5.88 0.04
CA CYS A 262 1.21 6.07 0.71
C CYS A 262 0.56 4.73 1.04
N ILE A 263 1.11 4.02 2.02
CA ILE A 263 0.49 2.79 2.51
C ILE A 263 -0.52 3.07 3.61
N TYR A 264 -1.57 2.26 3.65
CA TYR A 264 -2.59 2.31 4.70
C TYR A 264 -2.32 1.16 5.67
N MET A 265 -1.85 1.51 6.87
CA MET A 265 -1.48 0.52 7.88
C MET A 265 -2.66 0.15 8.76
N GLU A 266 -2.77 -1.13 9.06
CA GLU A 266 -3.77 -1.65 9.98
C GLU A 266 -3.37 -1.38 11.44
N CYS A 267 -4.25 -0.73 12.18
CA CYS A 267 -4.08 -0.46 13.61
C CYS A 267 -4.47 -1.68 14.49
N PRO A 268 -4.22 -1.65 15.81
CA PRO A 268 -4.61 -2.73 16.71
C PRO A 268 -6.11 -3.08 16.72
N GLN A 269 -6.98 -2.16 16.25
CA GLN A 269 -8.42 -2.40 16.11
C GLN A 269 -8.79 -3.13 14.80
N GLY A 270 -7.81 -3.49 13.96
CA GLY A 270 -8.04 -4.13 12.66
C GLY A 270 -8.51 -3.18 11.57
N HIS A 271 -8.29 -1.87 11.72
CA HIS A 271 -8.70 -0.85 10.76
C HIS A 271 -7.50 -0.30 9.99
N LEU A 272 -7.63 -0.21 8.66
CA LEU A 272 -6.65 0.48 7.81
C LEU A 272 -6.83 1.99 7.95
N HIS A 273 -5.75 2.72 8.19
CA HIS A 273 -5.76 4.17 8.39
C HIS A 273 -5.16 4.94 7.22
N ALA A 274 -5.86 5.98 6.78
CA ALA A 274 -5.32 7.00 5.90
C ALA A 274 -4.44 7.96 6.72
N SER A 275 -3.17 8.09 6.32
CA SER A 275 -2.23 9.03 6.92
C SER A 275 -2.49 10.48 6.45
N LEU A 276 -1.66 11.43 6.89
CA LEU A 276 -1.68 12.79 6.35
C LEU A 276 -1.41 12.84 4.84
N TRP A 277 -0.64 11.90 4.31
CA TRP A 277 -0.25 11.86 2.88
C TRP A 277 -1.14 10.97 2.02
N SER A 278 -2.21 10.44 2.57
CA SER A 278 -3.21 9.65 1.85
C SER A 278 -4.61 9.95 2.34
N ASP A 279 -5.60 9.82 1.46
CA ASP A 279 -7.01 9.87 1.82
C ASP A 279 -7.77 8.83 1.00
N ILE A 280 -9.01 8.54 1.38
CA ILE A 280 -9.89 7.64 0.64
C ILE A 280 -11.29 8.22 0.49
N VAL A 281 -11.95 7.82 -0.60
CA VAL A 281 -13.39 7.94 -0.76
C VAL A 281 -13.92 6.57 -1.20
N VAL A 282 -14.96 6.09 -0.56
CA VAL A 282 -15.69 4.90 -1.02
C VAL A 282 -16.76 5.37 -1.98
N ARG A 283 -16.82 4.81 -3.20
CA ARG A 283 -17.69 5.25 -4.30
C ARG A 283 -18.73 4.19 -4.64
N ARG A 284 -19.98 4.61 -4.79
CA ARG A 284 -21.04 3.72 -5.30
C ARG A 284 -20.73 3.29 -6.73
N GLY A 285 -20.82 2.00 -7.00
CA GLY A 285 -20.49 1.48 -8.34
C GLY A 285 -21.38 1.95 -9.49
N ARG A 286 -22.59 2.47 -9.20
CA ARG A 286 -23.56 2.90 -10.23
C ARG A 286 -23.37 4.32 -10.75
N ASP A 287 -22.91 5.26 -9.89
CA ASP A 287 -22.86 6.70 -10.18
C ASP A 287 -21.58 7.38 -9.66
N TYR A 288 -20.69 6.61 -9.02
CA TYR A 288 -19.45 7.05 -8.40
C TYR A 288 -19.59 8.19 -7.37
N ARG A 289 -20.79 8.41 -6.86
CA ARG A 289 -21.00 9.31 -5.73
C ARG A 289 -20.41 8.71 -4.45
N PRO A 290 -19.94 9.53 -3.50
CA PRO A 290 -19.48 9.04 -2.21
C PRO A 290 -20.53 8.19 -1.52
N CYS A 291 -20.11 7.07 -0.94
CA CYS A 291 -20.91 6.25 -0.05
C CYS A 291 -21.01 6.88 1.34
N GLU A 292 -22.07 6.57 2.06
CA GLU A 292 -22.15 6.84 3.48
C GLU A 292 -21.22 5.89 4.27
N PRO A 293 -20.76 6.27 5.48
CA PRO A 293 -20.02 5.35 6.34
C PRO A 293 -20.81 4.05 6.57
N GLY A 294 -20.14 2.91 6.46
CA GLY A 294 -20.75 1.58 6.54
C GLY A 294 -21.24 1.00 5.21
N GLU A 295 -21.40 1.82 4.15
CA GLU A 295 -21.78 1.37 2.82
C GLU A 295 -20.56 0.86 2.04
N GLU A 296 -20.67 -0.31 1.37
CA GLU A 296 -19.62 -0.85 0.52
C GLU A 296 -19.60 -0.19 -0.86
N GLY A 297 -18.41 0.08 -1.38
CA GLY A 297 -18.22 0.61 -2.71
C GLY A 297 -16.78 0.47 -3.20
N VAL A 298 -16.52 1.04 -4.39
CA VAL A 298 -15.18 1.06 -5.01
C VAL A 298 -14.30 2.08 -4.29
N LEU A 299 -13.08 1.71 -4.00
CA LEU A 299 -12.12 2.60 -3.34
C LEU A 299 -11.52 3.59 -4.36
N GLN A 300 -11.66 4.88 -4.07
CA GLN A 300 -10.82 5.93 -4.61
C GLN A 300 -9.75 6.24 -3.56
N VAL A 301 -8.49 6.24 -3.97
CA VAL A 301 -7.35 6.60 -3.12
C VAL A 301 -6.76 7.92 -3.60
N LEU A 302 -6.42 8.79 -2.66
CA LEU A 302 -5.88 10.12 -2.93
C LEU A 302 -4.55 10.32 -2.20
N SER A 303 -3.63 11.04 -2.83
CA SER A 303 -2.34 11.39 -2.25
C SER A 303 -1.79 12.68 -2.85
N PRO A 304 -1.23 13.59 -2.06
CA PRO A 304 -0.56 14.78 -2.56
C PRO A 304 0.89 14.54 -3.01
N LEU A 305 1.43 13.32 -2.87
CA LEU A 305 2.83 13.02 -3.15
C LEU A 305 3.18 12.86 -4.64
N PRO A 306 2.33 12.27 -5.51
CA PRO A 306 2.64 12.11 -6.92
C PRO A 306 2.70 13.45 -7.65
N ARG A 307 3.90 13.90 -8.02
CA ARG A 307 4.11 15.11 -8.84
C ARG A 307 4.68 14.78 -10.22
N SER A 308 5.43 13.73 -10.37
CA SER A 308 6.01 13.34 -11.67
C SER A 308 5.03 12.58 -12.58
N TYR A 309 3.84 12.21 -12.07
CA TYR A 309 2.79 11.49 -12.80
C TYR A 309 1.41 11.75 -12.15
N PRO A 310 0.28 11.67 -12.90
CA PRO A 310 -1.05 11.98 -12.38
C PRO A 310 -1.62 10.87 -11.47
N GLY A 311 -0.91 10.55 -10.38
CA GLY A 311 -1.28 9.53 -9.41
C GLY A 311 -1.99 10.06 -8.15
N HIS A 312 -2.38 11.34 -8.14
CA HIS A 312 -2.90 12.00 -6.94
C HIS A 312 -4.35 11.61 -6.58
N SER A 313 -5.11 11.07 -7.53
CA SER A 313 -6.51 10.66 -7.33
C SER A 313 -6.83 9.46 -8.24
N LEU A 314 -6.86 8.27 -7.67
CA LEU A 314 -6.99 7.00 -8.39
C LEU A 314 -8.25 6.26 -8.00
N LEU A 315 -9.04 5.83 -8.99
CA LEU A 315 -10.12 4.86 -8.80
C LEU A 315 -9.53 3.45 -8.94
N THR A 316 -9.58 2.69 -7.87
CA THR A 316 -9.05 1.32 -7.82
C THR A 316 -10.05 0.29 -8.36
N GLU A 317 -9.63 -0.97 -8.41
CA GLU A 317 -10.52 -2.12 -8.68
C GLU A 317 -10.93 -2.83 -7.38
N ASP A 318 -10.60 -2.25 -6.21
CA ASP A 318 -10.86 -2.85 -4.91
C ASP A 318 -12.14 -2.28 -4.29
N LEU A 319 -12.86 -3.14 -3.57
CA LEU A 319 -14.03 -2.79 -2.78
C LEU A 319 -13.63 -2.55 -1.33
N GLY A 320 -14.34 -1.63 -0.67
CA GLY A 320 -14.12 -1.34 0.73
C GLY A 320 -15.26 -0.59 1.38
N VAL A 321 -15.13 -0.38 2.67
CA VAL A 321 -16.12 0.32 3.51
C VAL A 321 -15.40 1.35 4.34
N LEU A 322 -15.84 2.61 4.28
CA LEU A 322 -15.44 3.64 5.23
C LEU A 322 -16.10 3.34 6.59
N LEU A 323 -15.28 3.20 7.63
CA LEU A 323 -15.77 2.88 8.97
C LEU A 323 -15.97 4.14 9.84
N GLY A 324 -15.13 5.17 9.63
CA GLY A 324 -15.21 6.43 10.35
C GLY A 324 -14.05 7.37 10.04
N GLU A 325 -13.99 8.50 10.74
CA GLU A 325 -12.95 9.52 10.62
C GLU A 325 -12.70 10.18 11.98
N ASP A 326 -11.46 10.20 12.45
CA ASP A 326 -10.98 10.82 13.71
C ASP A 326 -11.39 10.14 15.03
N ASP A 327 -12.26 9.16 15.00
CA ASP A 327 -12.90 8.52 16.15
C ASP A 327 -12.50 7.05 16.38
N CYS A 328 -11.48 6.56 15.66
CA CYS A 328 -10.98 5.20 15.90
C CYS A 328 -10.43 5.05 17.33
N PRO A 329 -10.83 3.99 18.07
CA PRO A 329 -10.34 3.77 19.44
C PRO A 329 -8.81 3.63 19.57
N CYS A 330 -8.08 3.43 18.47
CA CYS A 330 -6.62 3.43 18.48
C CYS A 330 -5.99 4.82 18.67
N GLY A 331 -6.78 5.91 18.63
CA GLY A 331 -6.37 7.30 18.80
C GLY A 331 -5.84 8.00 17.55
N ARG A 332 -5.59 7.27 16.44
CA ARG A 332 -5.12 7.85 15.16
C ARG A 332 -6.20 8.71 14.53
N LYS A 333 -5.78 9.87 14.00
CA LYS A 333 -6.64 10.78 13.24
C LYS A 333 -6.69 10.38 11.76
N GLY A 334 -7.66 10.95 11.04
CA GLY A 334 -7.96 10.67 9.65
C GLY A 334 -8.99 9.54 9.47
N LYS A 335 -9.31 9.27 8.20
CA LYS A 335 -10.25 8.20 7.83
C LYS A 335 -9.67 6.83 8.12
N TYR A 336 -10.55 5.90 8.52
CA TYR A 336 -10.21 4.50 8.66
C TYR A 336 -11.27 3.62 8.00
N PHE A 337 -10.82 2.52 7.42
CA PHE A 337 -11.62 1.71 6.51
C PHE A 337 -11.18 0.25 6.53
N LYS A 338 -11.92 -0.58 5.82
CA LYS A 338 -11.53 -1.96 5.50
C LYS A 338 -11.65 -2.20 4.00
N VAL A 339 -10.79 -3.04 3.45
CA VAL A 339 -10.91 -3.62 2.11
C VAL A 339 -11.71 -4.91 2.23
N THR A 340 -12.75 -5.07 1.43
CA THR A 340 -13.67 -6.23 1.48
C THR A 340 -13.40 -7.23 0.36
N GLY A 341 -12.74 -6.81 -0.72
CA GLY A 341 -12.39 -7.68 -1.84
C GLY A 341 -11.92 -6.92 -3.06
N GLY A 342 -11.57 -7.64 -4.12
CA GLY A 342 -11.48 -7.05 -5.45
C GLY A 342 -12.87 -6.95 -6.05
N GLY A 343 -13.20 -5.83 -6.68
CA GLY A 343 -14.42 -5.69 -7.47
C GLY A 343 -14.49 -6.76 -8.58
N PRO A 344 -15.66 -7.02 -9.16
CA PRO A 344 -15.75 -7.90 -10.30
C PRO A 344 -14.75 -7.40 -11.34
N ARG A 345 -13.78 -8.24 -11.69
CA ARG A 345 -12.82 -7.92 -12.76
C ARG A 345 -13.64 -7.51 -13.95
N GLY A 346 -13.69 -6.21 -14.26
CA GLY A 346 -14.52 -5.68 -15.30
C GLY A 346 -14.27 -6.45 -16.58
N ARG A 347 -15.23 -7.25 -17.01
CA ARG A 347 -15.43 -7.43 -18.45
C ARG A 347 -15.60 -6.01 -18.94
N GLY A 348 -14.74 -5.55 -19.86
CA GLY A 348 -14.58 -4.19 -20.34
C GLY A 348 -15.79 -3.28 -20.61
N GLU A 349 -16.90 -3.47 -19.92
CA GLU A 349 -18.15 -2.74 -20.09
C GLU A 349 -18.22 -1.48 -19.20
N GLY A 350 -17.45 -1.40 -18.12
CA GLY A 350 -17.44 -0.23 -17.25
C GLY A 350 -16.57 0.91 -17.77
N VAL A 351 -15.45 0.62 -18.41
CA VAL A 351 -14.52 1.63 -18.96
C VAL A 351 -14.99 2.14 -20.33
N GLN A 352 -15.71 1.32 -21.12
CA GLN A 352 -16.26 1.73 -22.42
C GLN A 352 -17.37 2.78 -22.35
N ARG A 353 -17.92 3.08 -21.17
CA ARG A 353 -18.89 4.19 -21.02
C ARG A 353 -18.27 5.55 -20.80
N TYR A 354 -16.95 5.65 -20.69
CA TYR A 354 -16.21 6.89 -20.41
C TYR A 354 -15.06 7.15 -21.42
N LEU A 355 -14.94 6.33 -22.46
CA LEU A 355 -14.16 6.59 -23.67
C LEU A 355 -15.14 6.79 -24.84
#